data_32792cefae84210fd070e2dcc9e7cc05
#
_entry.id   32792cefae84210fd070e2dcc9e7cc05
#
_cell.length_a   1.000
_cell.length_b   1.000
_cell.length_c   1.000
_cell.angle_alpha   90.00
_cell.angle_beta   90.00
_cell.angle_gamma   90.00
#
_symmetry.space_group_name_H-M   'P 1'
#
loop_
_entity.id
_entity.type
_entity.pdbx_description
1 polymer ?
#
loop_
_entity_poly.entity_id
_entity_poly.type
_entity_poly.pdbx_seq_one_letter_code
_entity_poly.pdbx_strand_id
1 'polypeptide(L)'
;MAFALEISVKATIADNRIVLGAGLQYTITVTGVQDLPPPVLPDFDGFDVRYTGPATRVSVINNSYSVEQSFNYILVPLKEGKFTIPSVPVNIQGLTVTTEAIPVEVLPAGTPAAASEPVADPQQDVQNRLKLLVTVARDTVYVGEGVPLTLRLYVNQLTLQDLSFPEITQEGFQLDPFTDPKQFQDVLQGVSWHVVEFSTVLYPSKAGELVVSPALVRGALLFKNADQNDQRGGIFDQGFFSNFFSNYQKRQVTITSRAVKLNVLPLPEEGRPADFSGAVGQYDLSVEAAPLKVKAGDPITLRMALTGVGNLKAVKMPVFQGAGFKLYDPQVKDDAARKTLEQVIIPTDTKITSVPPVRFSYFDTVAGAYRTIERGPFALEVAAPASGEEFQAVGFSQPSFVSAPETLGRDIVFIKDNPGRLERSSGRGMHDM
;
A
#
# COMPACT_ATOMS: atom_id res chain seq x y z
N MET A 1 -12.16 26.57 -8.02
CA MET A 1 -13.15 25.49 -7.90
C MET A 1 -13.43 25.27 -6.44
N ALA A 2 -14.67 25.51 -5.99
CA ALA A 2 -15.07 25.23 -4.62
C ALA A 2 -15.18 23.71 -4.47
N PHE A 3 -14.36 23.11 -3.63
CA PHE A 3 -14.56 21.70 -3.23
C PHE A 3 -15.84 21.66 -2.40
N ALA A 4 -16.87 20.99 -2.91
CA ALA A 4 -18.05 20.71 -2.13
C ALA A 4 -17.58 19.79 -0.96
N LEU A 5 -17.71 20.27 0.29
CA LEU A 5 -17.55 19.43 1.45
C LEU A 5 -18.62 18.34 1.36
N GLU A 6 -18.18 17.08 1.26
CA GLU A 6 -19.07 15.94 1.22
C GLU A 6 -19.69 15.76 2.61
N ILE A 7 -20.97 16.10 2.74
CA ILE A 7 -21.71 15.94 4.00
C ILE A 7 -22.08 14.47 4.13
N SER A 8 -21.67 13.84 5.22
CA SER A 8 -22.06 12.47 5.54
C SER A 8 -22.52 12.33 6.99
N VAL A 9 -23.46 11.42 7.23
CA VAL A 9 -23.97 11.09 8.57
C VAL A 9 -23.81 9.60 8.78
N LYS A 10 -23.19 9.22 9.89
CA LYS A 10 -22.94 7.82 10.25
C LYS A 10 -23.34 7.56 11.69
N ALA A 11 -24.02 6.45 11.96
CA ALA A 11 -24.24 5.95 13.32
C ALA A 11 -23.37 4.74 13.58
N THR A 12 -22.81 4.64 14.78
CA THR A 12 -21.91 3.53 15.19
C THR A 12 -22.18 3.09 16.61
N ILE A 13 -21.95 1.81 16.88
CA ILE A 13 -21.91 1.22 18.22
C ILE A 13 -20.54 0.60 18.50
N ALA A 14 -20.21 0.44 19.76
CA ALA A 14 -18.95 -0.18 20.17
C ALA A 14 -18.95 -1.70 19.94
N ASP A 15 -20.11 -2.35 20.12
CA ASP A 15 -20.29 -3.79 19.91
C ASP A 15 -21.78 -4.04 19.56
N ASN A 16 -22.06 -5.04 18.73
CA ASN A 16 -23.42 -5.43 18.39
C ASN A 16 -24.01 -6.53 19.32
N ARG A 17 -23.24 -6.99 20.30
CA ARG A 17 -23.67 -7.92 21.36
C ARG A 17 -23.39 -7.31 22.72
N ILE A 18 -24.41 -7.22 23.56
CA ILE A 18 -24.34 -6.58 24.88
C ILE A 18 -25.11 -7.39 25.90
N VAL A 19 -24.69 -7.34 27.15
CA VAL A 19 -25.41 -7.97 28.27
C VAL A 19 -26.48 -7.03 28.83
N LEU A 20 -27.61 -7.57 29.22
CA LEU A 20 -28.70 -6.84 29.84
C LEU A 20 -28.20 -5.98 31.02
N GLY A 21 -28.51 -4.68 30.99
CA GLY A 21 -28.07 -3.69 31.97
C GLY A 21 -26.68 -3.08 31.74
N ALA A 22 -25.90 -3.60 30.81
CA ALA A 22 -24.62 -2.97 30.43
C ALA A 22 -24.85 -1.77 29.49
N GLY A 23 -24.00 -0.74 29.61
CA GLY A 23 -24.06 0.45 28.73
C GLY A 23 -23.42 0.22 27.38
N LEU A 24 -24.16 0.38 26.28
CA LEU A 24 -23.68 0.36 24.90
C LEU A 24 -23.41 1.78 24.45
N GLN A 25 -22.16 2.07 24.06
CA GLN A 25 -21.84 3.36 23.47
C GLN A 25 -22.42 3.43 22.05
N TYR A 26 -23.22 4.45 21.79
CA TYR A 26 -23.79 4.79 20.47
C TYR A 26 -23.35 6.20 20.09
N THR A 27 -22.82 6.35 18.89
CA THR A 27 -22.28 7.62 18.42
C THR A 27 -22.86 7.95 17.04
N ILE A 28 -23.38 9.16 16.88
CA ILE A 28 -23.77 9.71 15.58
C ILE A 28 -22.69 10.72 15.17
N THR A 29 -22.02 10.50 14.05
CA THR A 29 -20.97 11.37 13.50
C THR A 29 -21.47 12.06 12.24
N VAL A 30 -21.31 13.38 12.20
CA VAL A 30 -21.60 14.23 11.04
C VAL A 30 -20.29 14.80 10.52
N THR A 31 -19.98 14.59 9.26
CA THR A 31 -18.78 15.10 8.60
C THR A 31 -19.14 16.27 7.71
N GLY A 32 -18.27 17.29 7.66
CA GLY A 32 -18.39 18.44 6.76
C GLY A 32 -19.15 19.62 7.35
N VAL A 33 -19.71 19.52 8.56
CA VAL A 33 -20.44 20.59 9.24
C VAL A 33 -20.09 20.61 10.71
N GLN A 34 -20.11 21.80 11.34
CA GLN A 34 -19.89 22.01 12.75
C GLN A 34 -21.06 22.81 13.36
N ASP A 35 -21.14 22.83 14.69
CA ASP A 35 -22.14 23.59 15.46
C ASP A 35 -23.59 23.13 15.21
N LEU A 36 -23.77 21.81 14.99
CA LEU A 36 -25.10 21.22 14.91
C LEU A 36 -25.67 20.96 16.30
N PRO A 37 -26.98 21.17 16.52
CA PRO A 37 -27.66 20.69 17.73
C PRO A 37 -27.72 19.16 17.74
N PRO A 38 -27.82 18.53 18.93
CA PRO A 38 -28.03 17.09 19.04
C PRO A 38 -29.24 16.64 18.23
N PRO A 39 -29.11 15.53 17.44
CA PRO A 39 -30.24 14.96 16.73
C PRO A 39 -31.38 14.55 17.67
N VAL A 40 -32.61 14.77 17.22
CA VAL A 40 -33.79 14.26 17.94
C VAL A 40 -33.87 12.76 17.65
N LEU A 41 -33.68 11.95 18.71
CA LEU A 41 -33.73 10.50 18.55
C LEU A 41 -35.18 10.03 18.50
N PRO A 42 -35.53 9.04 17.66
CA PRO A 42 -36.77 8.31 17.78
C PRO A 42 -36.77 7.46 19.04
N ASP A 43 -37.92 6.84 19.36
CA ASP A 43 -37.98 5.89 20.46
C ASP A 43 -37.14 4.63 20.12
N PHE A 44 -36.23 4.27 21.02
CA PHE A 44 -35.41 3.06 20.90
C PHE A 44 -36.05 1.96 21.74
N ASP A 45 -36.97 1.21 21.17
CA ASP A 45 -37.70 0.13 21.90
C ASP A 45 -36.68 -0.81 22.60
N GLY A 46 -36.91 -0.98 23.90
CA GLY A 46 -36.07 -1.85 24.72
C GLY A 46 -34.79 -1.23 25.27
N PHE A 47 -34.52 0.08 25.05
CA PHE A 47 -33.34 0.76 25.59
C PHE A 47 -33.69 2.04 26.35
N ASP A 48 -32.97 2.27 27.46
CA ASP A 48 -32.87 3.60 28.10
C ASP A 48 -31.72 4.36 27.43
N VAL A 49 -32.00 5.53 26.87
CA VAL A 49 -31.06 6.31 26.07
C VAL A 49 -30.59 7.53 26.85
N ARG A 50 -29.28 7.65 27.05
CA ARG A 50 -28.66 8.78 27.80
C ARG A 50 -27.67 9.51 26.91
N TYR A 51 -27.91 10.78 26.66
CA TYR A 51 -26.97 11.66 25.96
C TYR A 51 -25.78 12.00 26.87
N THR A 52 -24.54 11.82 26.35
CA THR A 52 -23.30 12.07 27.09
C THR A 52 -22.55 13.32 26.62
N GLY A 53 -22.93 13.89 25.48
CA GLY A 53 -22.38 15.13 24.99
C GLY A 53 -21.82 15.09 23.56
N PRO A 54 -21.55 16.26 22.98
CA PRO A 54 -20.91 16.35 21.68
C PRO A 54 -19.40 16.22 21.80
N ALA A 55 -18.76 15.77 20.72
CA ALA A 55 -17.31 15.86 20.51
C ALA A 55 -17.05 16.41 19.10
N THR A 56 -16.09 17.33 18.98
CA THR A 56 -15.71 17.88 17.69
C THR A 56 -14.27 17.53 17.39
N ARG A 57 -14.02 16.99 16.20
CA ARG A 57 -12.70 16.69 15.70
C ARG A 57 -12.42 17.50 14.43
N VAL A 58 -11.29 18.18 14.42
CA VAL A 58 -10.81 18.90 13.25
C VAL A 58 -9.55 18.20 12.75
N SER A 59 -9.52 17.85 11.49
CA SER A 59 -8.36 17.23 10.85
C SER A 59 -7.93 18.07 9.65
N VAL A 60 -6.61 18.29 9.53
CA VAL A 60 -6.00 18.95 8.39
C VAL A 60 -4.97 18.02 7.77
N ILE A 61 -5.27 17.47 6.60
CA ILE A 61 -4.38 16.55 5.88
C ILE A 61 -4.13 17.13 4.49
N ASN A 62 -2.86 17.32 4.11
CA ASN A 62 -2.48 17.80 2.78
C ASN A 62 -3.24 19.07 2.32
N ASN A 63 -3.39 20.04 3.19
CA ASN A 63 -4.15 21.27 2.96
C ASN A 63 -5.67 21.08 2.75
N SER A 64 -6.20 19.89 3.03
CA SER A 64 -7.64 19.61 3.06
C SER A 64 -8.14 19.67 4.49
N TYR A 65 -9.14 20.53 4.73
CA TYR A 65 -9.76 20.72 6.04
C TYR A 65 -11.00 19.82 6.15
N SER A 66 -11.07 19.00 7.19
CA SER A 66 -12.20 18.13 7.50
C SER A 66 -12.64 18.35 8.94
N VAL A 67 -13.93 18.56 9.12
CA VAL A 67 -14.57 18.70 10.45
C VAL A 67 -15.53 17.56 10.65
N GLU A 68 -15.44 16.92 11.82
CA GLU A 68 -16.34 15.88 12.26
C GLU A 68 -16.95 16.30 13.59
N GLN A 69 -18.28 16.32 13.68
CA GLN A 69 -19.01 16.50 14.92
C GLN A 69 -19.72 15.20 15.30
N SER A 70 -19.44 14.71 16.49
CA SER A 70 -20.02 13.46 17.01
C SER A 70 -20.93 13.75 18.20
N PHE A 71 -22.07 13.06 18.25
CA PHE A 71 -23.01 13.07 19.37
C PHE A 71 -22.98 11.70 20.04
N ASN A 72 -22.61 11.67 21.31
CA ASN A 72 -22.39 10.42 22.03
C ASN A 72 -23.57 10.13 22.97
N TYR A 73 -24.00 8.87 22.97
CA TYR A 73 -25.08 8.35 23.76
C TYR A 73 -24.66 7.04 24.43
N ILE A 74 -25.29 6.72 25.57
CA ILE A 74 -25.21 5.40 26.16
C ILE A 74 -26.62 4.79 26.09
N LEU A 75 -26.71 3.63 25.46
CA LEU A 75 -27.92 2.83 25.38
C LEU A 75 -27.84 1.72 26.44
N VAL A 76 -28.79 1.68 27.37
CA VAL A 76 -28.89 0.63 28.41
C VAL A 76 -30.08 -0.27 28.07
N PRO A 77 -29.84 -1.54 27.68
CA PRO A 77 -30.93 -2.45 27.35
C PRO A 77 -31.77 -2.80 28.58
N LEU A 78 -33.07 -2.78 28.40
CA LEU A 78 -34.08 -3.08 29.44
C LEU A 78 -34.61 -4.52 29.36
N LYS A 79 -34.41 -5.20 28.22
CA LYS A 79 -34.88 -6.55 27.92
C LYS A 79 -33.81 -7.30 27.13
N GLU A 80 -33.74 -8.61 27.31
CA GLU A 80 -32.92 -9.51 26.46
C GLU A 80 -33.58 -9.79 25.10
N GLY A 81 -32.80 -10.13 24.08
CA GLY A 81 -33.31 -10.47 22.77
C GLY A 81 -32.59 -9.75 21.64
N LYS A 82 -33.14 -9.85 20.44
CA LYS A 82 -32.63 -9.17 19.26
C LYS A 82 -33.39 -7.89 19.00
N PHE A 83 -32.69 -6.78 18.94
CA PHE A 83 -33.25 -5.45 18.74
C PHE A 83 -32.61 -4.82 17.49
N THR A 84 -33.23 -3.77 17.00
CA THR A 84 -32.66 -2.94 15.94
C THR A 84 -32.71 -1.49 16.40
N ILE A 85 -31.55 -0.86 16.53
CA ILE A 85 -31.47 0.59 16.73
C ILE A 85 -31.99 1.23 15.44
N PRO A 86 -33.07 2.05 15.51
CA PRO A 86 -33.67 2.60 14.30
C PRO A 86 -32.78 3.64 13.63
N SER A 87 -33.05 3.91 12.36
CA SER A 87 -32.42 5.03 11.65
C SER A 87 -32.80 6.36 12.30
N VAL A 88 -31.83 7.26 12.48
CA VAL A 88 -32.01 8.57 13.09
C VAL A 88 -31.94 9.66 12.02
N PRO A 89 -32.99 10.50 11.88
CA PRO A 89 -32.94 11.65 11.01
C PRO A 89 -32.10 12.76 11.63
N VAL A 90 -31.12 13.26 10.90
CA VAL A 90 -30.26 14.38 11.28
C VAL A 90 -30.53 15.53 10.32
N ASN A 91 -30.96 16.67 10.86
CA ASN A 91 -31.18 17.88 10.05
C ASN A 91 -29.89 18.69 9.96
N ILE A 92 -29.39 18.87 8.76
CA ILE A 92 -28.16 19.61 8.46
C ILE A 92 -28.54 20.79 7.58
N GLN A 93 -28.69 21.98 8.16
CA GLN A 93 -29.00 23.23 7.42
C GLN A 93 -30.23 23.11 6.48
N GLY A 94 -31.25 22.36 6.90
CA GLY A 94 -32.48 22.14 6.13
C GLY A 94 -32.48 20.89 5.24
N LEU A 95 -31.35 20.19 5.11
CA LEU A 95 -31.27 18.86 4.49
C LEU A 95 -31.40 17.78 5.59
N THR A 96 -32.30 16.84 5.42
CA THR A 96 -32.41 15.70 6.35
C THR A 96 -31.68 14.50 5.78
N VAL A 97 -30.67 14.03 6.49
CA VAL A 97 -29.93 12.79 6.20
C VAL A 97 -30.18 11.80 7.31
N THR A 98 -30.49 10.55 6.95
CA THR A 98 -30.80 9.50 7.94
C THR A 98 -29.63 8.54 8.10
N THR A 99 -29.39 8.11 9.34
CA THR A 99 -28.40 7.03 9.62
C THR A 99 -28.96 5.67 9.21
N GLU A 100 -28.09 4.68 9.08
CA GLU A 100 -28.51 3.29 8.90
C GLU A 100 -29.02 2.70 10.23
N ALA A 101 -29.96 1.75 10.13
CA ALA A 101 -30.41 0.97 11.27
C ALA A 101 -29.37 -0.08 11.65
N ILE A 102 -29.15 -0.28 12.99
CA ILE A 102 -28.11 -1.17 13.48
C ILE A 102 -28.73 -2.32 14.29
N PRO A 103 -28.50 -3.58 13.91
CA PRO A 103 -28.95 -4.74 14.67
C PRO A 103 -28.09 -4.94 15.93
N VAL A 104 -28.73 -5.20 17.07
CA VAL A 104 -28.08 -5.45 18.36
C VAL A 104 -28.70 -6.68 19.02
N GLU A 105 -27.87 -7.54 19.58
CA GLU A 105 -28.27 -8.70 20.37
C GLU A 105 -28.00 -8.44 21.84
N VAL A 106 -29.04 -8.48 22.67
CA VAL A 106 -28.96 -8.33 24.12
C VAL A 106 -29.00 -9.70 24.76
N LEU A 107 -27.94 -10.05 25.47
CA LEU A 107 -27.77 -11.32 26.16
C LEU A 107 -28.36 -11.22 27.60
N PRO A 108 -28.77 -12.34 28.23
CA PRO A 108 -29.27 -12.37 29.60
C PRO A 108 -28.32 -11.74 30.62
N ALA A 109 -28.88 -11.16 31.68
CA ALA A 109 -28.12 -10.66 32.81
C ALA A 109 -27.36 -11.80 33.50
N GLY A 110 -26.09 -11.58 33.85
CA GLY A 110 -25.22 -12.62 34.41
C GLY A 110 -24.47 -13.44 33.35
N THR A 111 -24.75 -13.28 32.06
CA THR A 111 -23.82 -13.68 31.03
C THR A 111 -22.58 -12.81 31.19
N PRO A 112 -21.37 -13.35 31.45
CA PRO A 112 -20.20 -12.50 31.57
C PRO A 112 -20.06 -11.64 30.31
N ALA A 113 -19.97 -10.32 30.46
CA ALA A 113 -19.91 -9.36 29.33
C ALA A 113 -18.70 -9.55 28.45
N ALA A 114 -17.78 -10.43 28.82
CA ALA A 114 -16.66 -10.95 28.06
C ALA A 114 -16.66 -12.50 28.03
N ALA A 115 -17.72 -13.15 28.51
CA ALA A 115 -17.91 -14.58 28.39
C ALA A 115 -19.13 -14.80 27.50
N SER A 116 -18.92 -14.66 26.21
CA SER A 116 -19.50 -15.53 25.22
C SER A 116 -19.64 -16.90 25.83
N GLU A 117 -20.78 -17.57 25.66
CA GLU A 117 -20.99 -19.02 25.85
C GLU A 117 -19.98 -19.77 26.74
N PRO A 118 -20.35 -20.83 27.53
CA PRO A 118 -19.45 -21.47 28.47
C PRO A 118 -18.14 -21.79 27.77
N VAL A 119 -17.11 -21.00 28.10
CA VAL A 119 -15.74 -21.10 27.59
C VAL A 119 -15.69 -21.64 26.14
N ALA A 120 -16.29 -20.96 25.20
CA ALA A 120 -15.80 -20.99 23.84
C ALA A 120 -14.36 -20.49 23.98
N ASP A 121 -13.42 -21.36 23.62
CA ASP A 121 -11.98 -21.17 23.63
C ASP A 121 -11.64 -19.68 23.52
N PRO A 122 -10.86 -19.06 24.46
CA PRO A 122 -10.46 -17.66 24.36
C PRO A 122 -9.93 -17.25 22.98
N GLN A 123 -9.60 -18.24 22.17
CA GLN A 123 -9.25 -18.09 20.76
C GLN A 123 -10.44 -17.67 19.87
N GLN A 124 -11.68 -18.12 20.18
CA GLN A 124 -12.86 -17.76 19.36
C GLN A 124 -13.30 -16.31 19.56
N ASP A 125 -13.21 -15.77 20.77
CA ASP A 125 -13.51 -14.36 21.02
C ASP A 125 -12.51 -13.44 20.29
N VAL A 126 -11.23 -13.79 20.29
CA VAL A 126 -10.19 -13.10 19.52
C VAL A 126 -10.49 -13.17 18.02
N GLN A 127 -10.91 -14.33 17.49
CA GLN A 127 -11.24 -14.50 16.08
C GLN A 127 -12.44 -13.65 15.63
N ASN A 128 -13.43 -13.45 16.51
CA ASN A 128 -14.57 -12.59 16.21
C ASN A 128 -14.21 -11.10 16.17
N ARG A 129 -13.18 -10.70 16.91
CA ARG A 129 -12.67 -9.33 17.01
C ARG A 129 -11.54 -9.00 16.04
N LEU A 130 -11.08 -9.99 15.27
CA LEU A 130 -10.07 -9.85 14.24
C LEU A 130 -10.61 -10.40 12.92
N LYS A 131 -10.57 -9.60 11.86
CA LYS A 131 -10.99 -10.03 10.52
C LYS A 131 -9.97 -9.55 9.50
N LEU A 132 -9.45 -10.45 8.67
CA LEU A 132 -8.59 -10.10 7.55
C LEU A 132 -9.36 -10.32 6.25
N LEU A 133 -9.67 -9.23 5.56
CA LEU A 133 -10.36 -9.24 4.28
C LEU A 133 -9.38 -8.94 3.16
N VAL A 134 -9.46 -9.73 2.10
CA VAL A 134 -8.70 -9.52 0.86
C VAL A 134 -9.69 -9.12 -0.22
N THR A 135 -9.41 -8.01 -0.89
CA THR A 135 -10.22 -7.51 -2.00
C THR A 135 -9.34 -7.24 -3.21
N VAL A 136 -9.86 -7.57 -4.38
CA VAL A 136 -9.27 -7.24 -5.69
C VAL A 136 -10.16 -6.23 -6.39
N ALA A 137 -9.56 -5.37 -7.18
CA ALA A 137 -10.32 -4.30 -7.85
C ALA A 137 -11.34 -4.85 -8.86
N ARG A 138 -11.03 -6.00 -9.47
CA ARG A 138 -11.90 -6.71 -10.45
C ARG A 138 -11.67 -8.21 -10.32
N ASP A 139 -12.71 -8.99 -10.63
CA ASP A 139 -12.70 -10.46 -10.62
C ASP A 139 -12.30 -11.07 -11.97
N THR A 140 -12.34 -10.30 -13.04
CA THR A 140 -11.96 -10.71 -14.41
C THR A 140 -10.90 -9.74 -14.94
N VAL A 141 -9.75 -10.28 -15.32
CA VAL A 141 -8.54 -9.53 -15.70
C VAL A 141 -7.77 -10.27 -16.79
N TYR A 142 -6.82 -9.62 -17.45
CA TYR A 142 -5.97 -10.26 -18.45
C TYR A 142 -4.63 -10.75 -17.86
N VAL A 143 -4.01 -11.72 -18.52
CA VAL A 143 -2.64 -12.15 -18.20
C VAL A 143 -1.70 -10.96 -18.29
N GLY A 144 -0.88 -10.75 -17.24
CA GLY A 144 0.08 -9.65 -17.15
C GLY A 144 -0.52 -8.30 -16.74
N GLU A 145 -1.85 -8.21 -16.57
CA GLU A 145 -2.50 -7.00 -16.09
C GLU A 145 -2.16 -6.72 -14.62
N GLY A 146 -1.88 -5.45 -14.29
CA GLY A 146 -1.70 -5.04 -12.90
C GLY A 146 -3.04 -4.88 -12.18
N VAL A 147 -3.33 -5.75 -11.21
CA VAL A 147 -4.57 -5.79 -10.44
C VAL A 147 -4.30 -5.28 -9.03
N PRO A 148 -4.86 -4.13 -8.63
CA PRO A 148 -4.76 -3.68 -7.25
C PRO A 148 -5.36 -4.71 -6.28
N LEU A 149 -4.56 -5.12 -5.30
CA LEU A 149 -4.91 -6.03 -4.22
C LEU A 149 -4.83 -5.28 -2.90
N THR A 150 -5.92 -5.26 -2.16
CA THR A 150 -6.00 -4.60 -0.86
C THR A 150 -6.34 -5.60 0.23
N LEU A 151 -5.58 -5.58 1.31
CA LEU A 151 -5.82 -6.38 2.51
C LEU A 151 -6.18 -5.44 3.65
N ARG A 152 -7.34 -5.65 4.28
CA ARG A 152 -7.79 -4.89 5.43
C ARG A 152 -7.89 -5.77 6.65
N LEU A 153 -7.07 -5.47 7.66
CA LEU A 153 -7.15 -6.07 8.97
C LEU A 153 -8.04 -5.21 9.85
N TYR A 154 -9.20 -5.73 10.19
CA TYR A 154 -10.18 -5.13 11.09
C TYR A 154 -9.91 -5.60 12.50
N VAL A 155 -9.78 -4.67 13.44
CA VAL A 155 -9.49 -4.92 14.86
C VAL A 155 -10.56 -4.21 15.69
N ASN A 156 -11.30 -4.95 16.51
CA ASN A 156 -12.31 -4.41 17.42
C ASN A 156 -11.87 -4.59 18.89
N GLN A 157 -11.76 -3.49 19.63
CA GLN A 157 -11.49 -3.48 21.08
C GLN A 157 -10.28 -4.33 21.53
N LEU A 158 -9.31 -4.55 20.66
CA LEU A 158 -8.06 -5.25 20.96
C LEU A 158 -6.88 -4.33 20.68
N THR A 159 -5.82 -4.49 21.48
CA THR A 159 -4.54 -3.82 21.20
C THR A 159 -3.61 -4.81 20.51
N LEU A 160 -3.32 -4.51 19.24
CA LEU A 160 -2.45 -5.33 18.41
C LEU A 160 -1.13 -4.57 18.15
N GLN A 161 -0.01 -5.27 18.33
CA GLN A 161 1.35 -4.75 18.11
C GLN A 161 2.15 -5.68 17.22
N ASP A 162 3.32 -5.21 16.79
CA ASP A 162 4.32 -6.00 16.04
C ASP A 162 3.70 -6.71 14.80
N LEU A 163 2.85 -5.98 14.06
CA LEU A 163 2.24 -6.49 12.84
C LEU A 163 3.27 -6.73 11.75
N SER A 164 3.31 -7.96 11.21
CA SER A 164 4.05 -8.27 10.01
C SER A 164 3.34 -7.75 8.76
N PHE A 165 4.08 -7.55 7.67
CA PHE A 165 3.46 -7.48 6.35
C PHE A 165 2.75 -8.80 6.02
N PRO A 166 1.68 -8.73 5.18
CA PRO A 166 0.97 -9.93 4.76
C PRO A 166 1.87 -10.89 3.97
N GLU A 167 1.78 -12.18 4.27
CA GLU A 167 2.42 -13.25 3.52
C GLU A 167 1.36 -13.94 2.66
N ILE A 168 1.61 -14.05 1.35
CA ILE A 168 0.74 -14.72 0.38
C ILE A 168 1.60 -15.65 -0.46
N THR A 169 1.21 -16.93 -0.57
CA THR A 169 1.88 -17.85 -1.48
C THR A 169 1.59 -17.48 -2.91
N GLN A 170 2.63 -17.19 -3.69
CA GLN A 170 2.53 -16.72 -5.07
C GLN A 170 2.55 -17.93 -6.02
N GLU A 171 1.39 -18.41 -6.42
CA GLU A 171 1.24 -19.49 -7.38
C GLU A 171 0.44 -19.01 -8.59
N GLY A 172 1.10 -18.89 -9.74
CA GLY A 172 0.49 -18.40 -10.98
C GLY A 172 0.34 -16.87 -11.08
N PHE A 173 0.94 -16.11 -10.17
CA PHE A 173 1.00 -14.65 -10.18
C PHE A 173 2.26 -14.14 -9.50
N GLN A 174 2.54 -12.84 -9.68
CA GLN A 174 3.58 -12.09 -8.98
C GLN A 174 2.93 -10.95 -8.20
N LEU A 175 3.54 -10.56 -7.08
CA LEU A 175 3.14 -9.39 -6.29
C LEU A 175 4.26 -8.36 -6.26
N ASP A 176 3.90 -7.09 -6.36
CA ASP A 176 4.81 -6.02 -5.97
C ASP A 176 4.97 -6.04 -4.43
N PRO A 177 6.02 -5.40 -3.88
CA PRO A 177 6.11 -5.17 -2.45
C PRO A 177 4.87 -4.42 -1.94
N PHE A 178 4.41 -4.76 -0.74
CA PHE A 178 3.36 -4.00 -0.08
C PHE A 178 3.81 -2.57 0.20
N THR A 179 2.91 -1.62 0.02
CA THR A 179 3.13 -0.23 0.45
C THR A 179 3.04 -0.12 1.97
N ASP A 180 3.53 0.99 2.51
CA ASP A 180 3.37 1.29 3.93
C ASP A 180 1.89 1.21 4.35
N PRO A 181 1.59 0.54 5.48
CA PRO A 181 0.22 0.33 5.90
C PRO A 181 -0.47 1.64 6.29
N LYS A 182 -1.73 1.80 5.88
CA LYS A 182 -2.60 2.91 6.29
C LYS A 182 -3.45 2.46 7.46
N GLN A 183 -3.66 3.36 8.42
CA GLN A 183 -4.51 3.11 9.57
C GLN A 183 -5.65 4.13 9.60
N PHE A 184 -6.88 3.63 9.79
CA PHE A 184 -8.08 4.46 9.89
C PHE A 184 -9.16 3.72 10.67
N GLN A 185 -10.27 4.39 10.95
CA GLN A 185 -11.47 3.76 11.50
C GLN A 185 -12.49 3.54 10.37
N ASP A 186 -13.14 2.39 10.40
CA ASP A 186 -14.21 2.04 9.47
C ASP A 186 -15.38 1.45 10.24
N VAL A 187 -16.55 1.43 9.61
CA VAL A 187 -17.77 0.90 10.20
C VAL A 187 -18.23 -0.31 9.41
N LEU A 188 -18.25 -1.46 10.06
CA LEU A 188 -18.73 -2.70 9.48
C LEU A 188 -19.95 -3.17 10.25
N GLN A 189 -21.12 -3.21 9.59
CA GLN A 189 -22.41 -3.60 10.21
C GLN A 189 -22.76 -2.75 11.44
N GLY A 190 -22.50 -1.44 11.39
CA GLY A 190 -22.77 -0.52 12.50
C GLY A 190 -21.73 -0.54 13.64
N VAL A 191 -20.78 -1.48 13.62
CA VAL A 191 -19.69 -1.55 14.61
C VAL A 191 -18.48 -0.79 14.12
N SER A 192 -17.87 0.01 15.01
CA SER A 192 -16.62 0.73 14.70
C SER A 192 -15.42 -0.20 14.84
N TRP A 193 -14.58 -0.22 13.82
CA TRP A 193 -13.36 -1.03 13.74
C TRP A 193 -12.15 -0.14 13.52
N HIS A 194 -11.05 -0.47 14.15
CA HIS A 194 -9.75 0.02 13.73
C HIS A 194 -9.25 -0.83 12.57
N VAL A 195 -8.85 -0.18 11.47
CA VAL A 195 -8.45 -0.87 10.23
C VAL A 195 -7.00 -0.57 9.91
N VAL A 196 -6.25 -1.63 9.63
CA VAL A 196 -4.91 -1.54 9.04
C VAL A 196 -5.00 -2.06 7.61
N GLU A 197 -4.75 -1.18 6.64
CA GLU A 197 -4.83 -1.47 5.21
C GLU A 197 -3.45 -1.63 4.61
N PHE A 198 -3.23 -2.76 3.93
CA PHE A 198 -2.05 -3.06 3.14
C PHE A 198 -2.43 -3.10 1.67
N SER A 199 -1.66 -2.46 0.82
CA SER A 199 -1.93 -2.40 -0.61
C SER A 199 -0.74 -2.92 -1.42
N THR A 200 -1.02 -3.66 -2.48
CA THR A 200 -0.04 -4.14 -3.45
C THR A 200 -0.69 -4.30 -4.83
N VAL A 201 0.10 -4.66 -5.83
CA VAL A 201 -0.39 -4.98 -7.17
C VAL A 201 -0.06 -6.43 -7.49
N LEU A 202 -1.06 -7.16 -7.98
CA LEU A 202 -0.97 -8.54 -8.42
C LEU A 202 -0.88 -8.59 -9.95
N TYR A 203 0.02 -9.42 -10.49
CA TYR A 203 0.18 -9.65 -11.93
C TYR A 203 0.00 -11.13 -12.25
N PRO A 204 -1.14 -11.55 -12.82
CA PRO A 204 -1.37 -12.94 -13.22
C PRO A 204 -0.39 -13.36 -14.33
N SER A 205 0.19 -14.56 -14.22
CA SER A 205 1.14 -15.08 -15.21
C SER A 205 0.55 -16.12 -16.15
N LYS A 206 -0.66 -16.63 -15.87
CA LYS A 206 -1.35 -17.68 -16.64
C LYS A 206 -2.83 -17.36 -16.78
N ALA A 207 -3.43 -17.74 -17.91
CA ALA A 207 -4.87 -17.67 -18.13
C ALA A 207 -5.59 -18.82 -17.41
N GLY A 208 -6.87 -18.59 -17.07
CA GLY A 208 -7.72 -19.53 -16.37
C GLY A 208 -8.18 -19.05 -15.01
N GLU A 209 -8.77 -19.91 -14.20
CA GLU A 209 -9.13 -19.60 -12.81
C GLU A 209 -7.86 -19.54 -11.97
N LEU A 210 -7.57 -18.36 -11.41
CA LEU A 210 -6.48 -18.13 -10.47
C LEU A 210 -7.06 -18.03 -9.07
N VAL A 211 -6.48 -18.78 -8.13
CA VAL A 211 -6.81 -18.69 -6.71
C VAL A 211 -5.68 -17.98 -5.99
N VAL A 212 -5.96 -16.78 -5.49
CA VAL A 212 -5.07 -16.08 -4.55
C VAL A 212 -5.20 -16.79 -3.21
N SER A 213 -4.12 -17.42 -2.76
CA SER A 213 -4.07 -18.15 -1.49
C SER A 213 -4.43 -17.25 -0.31
N PRO A 214 -4.94 -17.83 0.81
CA PRO A 214 -5.17 -17.06 2.01
C PRO A 214 -3.93 -16.28 2.43
N ALA A 215 -4.11 -15.01 2.72
CA ALA A 215 -3.06 -14.16 3.28
C ALA A 215 -2.90 -14.42 4.78
N LEU A 216 -1.68 -14.40 5.27
CA LEU A 216 -1.32 -14.55 6.68
C LEU A 216 -0.72 -13.23 7.18
N VAL A 217 -1.22 -12.72 8.31
CA VAL A 217 -0.64 -11.58 9.04
C VAL A 217 -0.34 -12.04 10.46
N ARG A 218 0.89 -11.84 10.92
CA ARG A 218 1.29 -12.13 12.31
C ARG A 218 1.32 -10.85 13.11
N GLY A 219 1.01 -10.97 14.39
CA GLY A 219 1.06 -9.86 15.33
C GLY A 219 1.04 -10.35 16.76
N ALA A 220 1.10 -9.42 17.72
CA ALA A 220 1.04 -9.69 19.14
C ALA A 220 -0.14 -8.95 19.77
N LEU A 221 -1.03 -9.67 20.42
CA LEU A 221 -2.10 -9.11 21.24
C LEU A 221 -1.59 -8.79 22.64
N LEU A 222 -1.97 -7.62 23.14
CA LEU A 222 -1.72 -7.24 24.52
C LEU A 222 -2.95 -7.52 25.37
N PHE A 223 -2.80 -8.34 26.36
CA PHE A 223 -3.82 -8.61 27.39
C PHE A 223 -3.40 -7.99 28.70
N LYS A 224 -4.33 -7.29 29.36
CA LYS A 224 -4.13 -6.85 30.73
C LYS A 224 -4.32 -8.04 31.66
N ASN A 225 -3.33 -8.34 32.51
CA ASN A 225 -3.46 -9.40 33.52
C ASN A 225 -4.58 -9.02 34.51
N ALA A 226 -5.62 -9.84 34.59
CA ALA A 226 -6.73 -9.67 35.54
C ALA A 226 -6.38 -10.12 36.95
N ASP A 227 -5.31 -10.88 37.15
CA ASP A 227 -4.96 -11.55 38.40
C ASP A 227 -3.85 -10.80 39.18
N GLN A 228 -4.14 -9.60 39.65
CA GLN A 228 -3.56 -9.11 40.91
C GLN A 228 -4.56 -8.20 41.60
N ASN A 229 -5.31 -8.84 42.47
CA ASN A 229 -6.14 -8.22 43.45
C ASN A 229 -5.33 -7.16 44.23
N ASP A 230 -5.72 -5.90 44.07
CA ASP A 230 -5.15 -4.77 44.81
C ASP A 230 -5.34 -4.98 46.33
N GLN A 231 -4.39 -5.68 46.96
CA GLN A 231 -4.27 -5.67 48.39
C GLN A 231 -2.90 -5.17 48.81
N ARG A 232 -2.91 -3.87 49.23
CA ARG A 232 -1.90 -3.26 50.09
C ARG A 232 -0.49 -3.01 49.52
N GLY A 233 -0.35 -1.90 48.87
CA GLY A 233 0.95 -1.24 48.72
C GLY A 233 0.78 0.27 48.86
N GLY A 234 1.46 0.90 49.82
CA GLY A 234 1.42 2.34 50.06
C GLY A 234 2.00 3.13 48.87
N ILE A 235 1.56 4.39 48.71
CA ILE A 235 1.81 5.32 47.63
C ILE A 235 3.31 5.69 47.43
N PHE A 236 4.25 5.08 48.19
CA PHE A 236 5.66 5.43 48.25
C PHE A 236 6.65 4.26 47.98
N ASP A 237 6.19 3.14 47.46
CA ASP A 237 7.09 2.03 47.19
C ASP A 237 7.70 2.15 45.80
N GLN A 238 9.04 1.97 45.68
CA GLN A 238 9.81 1.98 44.44
C GLN A 238 9.34 0.92 43.41
N GLY A 239 8.42 0.03 43.82
CA GLY A 239 7.75 -0.95 42.96
C GLY A 239 6.64 -0.40 42.03
N PHE A 240 6.17 0.87 42.24
CA PHE A 240 5.05 1.42 41.48
C PHE A 240 5.33 1.53 39.99
N PHE A 241 6.54 1.93 39.61
CA PHE A 241 6.93 2.04 38.21
C PHE A 241 7.21 0.67 37.56
N SER A 242 7.73 -0.31 38.29
CA SER A 242 7.96 -1.65 37.74
C SER A 242 6.67 -2.43 37.52
N ASN A 243 5.64 -2.24 38.37
CA ASN A 243 4.33 -2.86 38.20
C ASN A 243 3.51 -2.27 37.04
N PHE A 244 3.76 -1.02 36.64
CA PHE A 244 3.02 -0.40 35.53
C PHE A 244 3.38 -1.03 34.18
N PHE A 245 4.62 -1.52 34.01
CA PHE A 245 5.09 -2.19 32.78
C PHE A 245 4.91 -3.72 32.80
N SER A 246 4.68 -4.36 33.95
CA SER A 246 4.54 -5.82 34.07
C SER A 246 3.10 -6.34 33.90
N ASN A 247 2.14 -5.43 33.72
CA ASN A 247 0.71 -5.80 33.71
C ASN A 247 0.14 -6.24 32.36
N TYR A 248 0.99 -6.37 31.30
CA TYR A 248 0.53 -6.80 30.00
C TYR A 248 1.24 -8.07 29.56
N GLN A 249 0.45 -9.08 29.18
CA GLN A 249 0.96 -10.28 28.50
C GLN A 249 0.85 -10.11 27.00
N LYS A 250 1.94 -10.43 26.28
CA LYS A 250 1.96 -10.51 24.82
C LYS A 250 1.63 -11.95 24.39
N ARG A 251 0.60 -12.11 23.57
CA ARG A 251 0.26 -13.39 22.93
C ARG A 251 0.38 -13.24 21.44
N GLN A 252 1.21 -14.09 20.80
CA GLN A 252 1.33 -14.15 19.35
C GLN A 252 0.02 -14.66 18.73
N VAL A 253 -0.41 -13.98 17.66
CA VAL A 253 -1.58 -14.36 16.88
C VAL A 253 -1.23 -14.39 15.39
N THR A 254 -1.85 -15.32 14.69
CA THR A 254 -1.81 -15.39 13.23
C THR A 254 -3.23 -15.22 12.72
N ILE A 255 -3.41 -14.23 11.86
CA ILE A 255 -4.70 -13.90 11.28
C ILE A 255 -4.66 -14.32 9.81
N THR A 256 -5.65 -15.09 9.39
CA THR A 256 -5.71 -15.66 8.04
C THR A 256 -6.94 -15.13 7.32
N SER A 257 -6.78 -14.74 6.05
CA SER A 257 -7.89 -14.34 5.20
C SER A 257 -8.56 -15.56 4.56
N ARG A 258 -9.64 -15.30 3.81
CA ARG A 258 -10.16 -16.24 2.84
C ARG A 258 -9.37 -16.15 1.54
N ALA A 259 -9.36 -17.24 0.77
CA ALA A 259 -8.87 -17.24 -0.61
C ALA A 259 -9.78 -16.38 -1.50
N VAL A 260 -9.21 -15.75 -2.52
CA VAL A 260 -9.93 -14.96 -3.53
C VAL A 260 -9.71 -15.59 -4.90
N LYS A 261 -10.76 -15.70 -5.69
CA LYS A 261 -10.72 -16.21 -7.06
C LYS A 261 -10.69 -15.08 -8.06
N LEU A 262 -9.88 -15.24 -9.09
CA LEU A 262 -9.77 -14.35 -10.24
C LEU A 262 -9.95 -15.17 -11.52
N ASN A 263 -10.73 -14.66 -12.47
CA ASN A 263 -10.80 -15.19 -13.80
C ASN A 263 -9.82 -14.45 -14.70
N VAL A 264 -8.77 -15.14 -15.14
CA VAL A 264 -7.69 -14.54 -15.93
C VAL A 264 -7.88 -14.91 -17.41
N LEU A 265 -8.17 -13.89 -18.21
CA LEU A 265 -8.35 -14.03 -19.66
C LEU A 265 -7.00 -14.08 -20.39
N PRO A 266 -6.85 -14.91 -21.42
CA PRO A 266 -5.70 -14.84 -22.30
C PRO A 266 -5.73 -13.53 -23.11
N LEU A 267 -4.55 -13.06 -23.54
CA LEU A 267 -4.50 -11.96 -24.49
C LEU A 267 -4.99 -12.43 -25.85
N PRO A 268 -5.85 -11.66 -26.57
CA PRO A 268 -6.30 -12.01 -27.91
C PRO A 268 -5.14 -12.23 -28.89
N GLU A 269 -5.27 -13.20 -29.75
CA GLU A 269 -4.30 -13.39 -30.84
C GLU A 269 -4.59 -12.44 -32.02
N GLU A 270 -5.87 -12.14 -32.21
CA GLU A 270 -6.33 -11.21 -33.24
C GLU A 270 -5.86 -9.77 -32.94
N GLY A 271 -5.34 -9.11 -33.97
CA GLY A 271 -4.87 -7.73 -33.86
C GLY A 271 -3.53 -7.57 -33.13
N ARG A 272 -2.84 -8.65 -32.75
CA ARG A 272 -1.54 -8.58 -32.08
C ARG A 272 -0.46 -8.03 -33.00
N PRO A 273 0.15 -6.88 -32.70
CA PRO A 273 1.26 -6.33 -33.48
C PRO A 273 2.50 -7.21 -33.42
N ALA A 274 3.28 -7.24 -34.49
CA ALA A 274 4.51 -8.05 -34.57
C ALA A 274 5.60 -7.59 -33.57
N ASP A 275 5.57 -6.31 -33.21
CA ASP A 275 6.48 -5.68 -32.23
C ASP A 275 5.96 -5.71 -30.78
N PHE A 276 4.83 -6.40 -30.54
CA PHE A 276 4.29 -6.56 -29.19
C PHE A 276 5.25 -7.36 -28.28
N SER A 277 5.71 -6.73 -27.23
CA SER A 277 6.71 -7.29 -26.31
C SER A 277 6.15 -7.77 -24.97
N GLY A 278 4.81 -7.89 -24.84
CA GLY A 278 4.15 -8.35 -23.61
C GLY A 278 3.75 -7.23 -22.65
N ALA A 279 3.75 -5.97 -23.08
CA ALA A 279 3.29 -4.85 -22.28
C ALA A 279 1.76 -4.85 -22.15
N VAL A 280 1.22 -5.02 -20.94
CA VAL A 280 -0.21 -5.07 -20.63
C VAL A 280 -0.55 -3.97 -19.63
N GLY A 281 -1.51 -3.11 -19.97
CA GLY A 281 -1.91 -1.97 -19.14
C GLY A 281 -2.22 -0.72 -19.98
N GLN A 282 -2.03 0.44 -19.40
CA GLN A 282 -2.17 1.74 -20.08
C GLN A 282 -0.83 2.47 -20.04
N TYR A 283 -0.28 2.79 -21.19
CA TYR A 283 1.05 3.39 -21.28
C TYR A 283 1.06 4.64 -22.16
N ASP A 284 1.99 5.54 -21.85
CA ASP A 284 2.39 6.64 -22.72
C ASP A 284 3.91 6.62 -22.91
N LEU A 285 4.34 6.86 -24.16
CA LEU A 285 5.74 6.89 -24.55
C LEU A 285 6.08 8.31 -25.00
N SER A 286 7.10 8.92 -24.40
CA SER A 286 7.76 10.10 -24.93
C SER A 286 9.11 9.73 -25.54
N VAL A 287 9.47 10.37 -26.65
CA VAL A 287 10.75 10.20 -27.31
C VAL A 287 11.30 11.56 -27.68
N GLU A 288 12.55 11.80 -27.35
CA GLU A 288 13.31 13.00 -27.68
C GLU A 288 14.60 12.60 -28.39
N ALA A 289 14.93 13.29 -29.49
CA ALA A 289 16.19 13.14 -30.22
C ALA A 289 16.97 14.44 -30.15
N ALA A 290 18.18 14.43 -29.70
CA ALA A 290 19.02 15.63 -29.61
C ALA A 290 20.52 15.29 -29.75
N PRO A 291 21.30 16.14 -30.45
CA PRO A 291 20.90 17.29 -31.27
C PRO A 291 20.31 16.84 -32.64
N LEU A 292 19.53 17.69 -33.31
CA LEU A 292 18.94 17.42 -34.63
C LEU A 292 19.68 18.11 -35.78
N LYS A 293 20.72 18.89 -35.50
CA LYS A 293 21.66 19.46 -36.47
C LYS A 293 23.04 18.95 -36.14
N VAL A 294 23.56 18.07 -36.96
CA VAL A 294 24.82 17.33 -36.72
C VAL A 294 25.62 17.21 -37.98
N LYS A 295 26.90 16.84 -37.88
CA LYS A 295 27.69 16.35 -39.03
C LYS A 295 27.56 14.85 -39.14
N ALA A 296 27.79 14.29 -40.30
CA ALA A 296 27.91 12.85 -40.45
C ALA A 296 29.06 12.32 -39.55
N GLY A 297 28.73 11.37 -38.67
CA GLY A 297 29.66 10.85 -37.66
C GLY A 297 29.44 11.42 -36.27
N ASP A 298 28.67 12.49 -36.09
CA ASP A 298 28.38 13.04 -34.77
C ASP A 298 27.27 12.23 -34.03
N PRO A 299 27.33 12.13 -32.70
CA PRO A 299 26.34 11.39 -31.94
C PRO A 299 25.04 12.17 -31.73
N ILE A 300 23.92 11.46 -31.80
CA ILE A 300 22.59 11.90 -31.45
C ILE A 300 22.12 11.01 -30.28
N THR A 301 21.59 11.60 -29.20
CA THR A 301 21.02 10.85 -28.10
C THR A 301 19.50 10.76 -28.28
N LEU A 302 18.99 9.55 -28.33
CA LEU A 302 17.56 9.25 -28.21
C LEU A 302 17.24 8.98 -26.75
N ARG A 303 16.40 9.80 -26.17
CA ARG A 303 15.87 9.61 -24.83
C ARG A 303 14.41 9.21 -24.93
N MET A 304 14.10 8.02 -24.44
CA MET A 304 12.75 7.47 -24.41
C MET A 304 12.29 7.35 -22.98
N ALA A 305 11.04 7.75 -22.68
CA ALA A 305 10.48 7.55 -21.36
C ALA A 305 9.08 6.95 -21.48
N LEU A 306 8.89 5.82 -20.80
CA LEU A 306 7.62 5.11 -20.69
C LEU A 306 7.04 5.35 -19.31
N THR A 307 5.78 5.80 -19.29
CA THR A 307 4.99 5.99 -18.08
C THR A 307 3.65 5.28 -18.23
N GLY A 308 2.96 5.03 -17.12
CA GLY A 308 1.63 4.42 -17.21
C GLY A 308 1.28 3.51 -16.04
N VAL A 309 0.15 2.83 -16.20
CA VAL A 309 -0.39 1.86 -15.23
C VAL A 309 -0.23 0.47 -15.81
N GLY A 310 0.60 -0.35 -15.17
CA GLY A 310 0.93 -1.71 -15.59
C GLY A 310 2.26 -2.14 -15.00
N ASN A 311 2.75 -3.32 -15.38
CA ASN A 311 4.03 -3.84 -14.90
C ASN A 311 5.23 -3.20 -15.62
N LEU A 312 5.53 -1.93 -15.32
CA LEU A 312 6.64 -1.20 -15.93
C LEU A 312 7.99 -1.93 -15.80
N LYS A 313 8.20 -2.66 -14.70
CA LYS A 313 9.45 -3.41 -14.48
C LYS A 313 9.65 -4.52 -15.52
N ALA A 314 8.56 -5.24 -15.85
CA ALA A 314 8.60 -6.34 -16.83
C ALA A 314 8.57 -5.87 -18.28
N VAL A 315 8.12 -4.63 -18.54
CA VAL A 315 8.03 -4.10 -19.91
C VAL A 315 9.42 -3.96 -20.55
N LYS A 316 9.57 -4.48 -21.75
CA LYS A 316 10.73 -4.24 -22.58
C LYS A 316 10.58 -2.92 -23.33
N MET A 317 11.52 -2.01 -23.11
CA MET A 317 11.54 -0.73 -23.81
C MET A 317 11.82 -0.95 -25.31
N PRO A 318 11.21 -0.14 -26.19
CA PRO A 318 11.56 -0.18 -27.61
C PRO A 318 13.00 0.28 -27.79
N VAL A 319 13.75 -0.45 -28.58
CA VAL A 319 15.11 -0.10 -28.98
C VAL A 319 15.05 0.43 -30.40
N PHE A 320 15.64 1.59 -30.66
CA PHE A 320 15.68 2.17 -31.99
C PHE A 320 16.50 1.30 -32.95
N GLN A 321 15.93 1.04 -34.11
CA GLN A 321 16.57 0.32 -35.21
C GLN A 321 16.30 1.08 -36.51
N GLY A 322 17.29 1.84 -36.97
CA GLY A 322 17.20 2.65 -38.18
C GLY A 322 18.33 2.37 -39.14
N ALA A 323 18.02 2.14 -40.44
CA ALA A 323 19.01 2.03 -41.47
C ALA A 323 19.75 3.37 -41.65
N GLY A 324 21.07 3.32 -41.91
CA GLY A 324 21.89 4.50 -42.06
C GLY A 324 22.44 5.09 -40.76
N PHE A 325 22.14 4.47 -39.64
CA PHE A 325 22.68 4.86 -38.33
C PHE A 325 23.59 3.77 -37.77
N LYS A 326 24.72 4.16 -37.21
CA LYS A 326 25.49 3.32 -36.30
C LYS A 326 24.83 3.38 -34.93
N LEU A 327 24.45 2.23 -34.39
CA LEU A 327 23.71 2.11 -33.13
C LEU A 327 24.65 1.69 -32.01
N TYR A 328 24.47 2.27 -30.86
CA TYR A 328 25.13 1.87 -29.63
C TYR A 328 24.11 1.21 -28.66
N ASP A 329 24.62 0.40 -27.74
CA ASP A 329 23.81 -0.30 -26.78
C ASP A 329 23.04 0.69 -25.88
N PRO A 330 21.73 0.49 -25.69
CA PRO A 330 20.93 1.38 -24.91
C PRO A 330 21.21 1.21 -23.40
N GLN A 331 21.11 2.31 -22.65
CA GLN A 331 21.12 2.31 -21.21
C GLN A 331 19.70 2.46 -20.69
N VAL A 332 19.28 1.54 -19.83
CA VAL A 332 17.94 1.55 -19.20
C VAL A 332 18.08 1.96 -17.74
N LYS A 333 17.20 2.88 -17.30
CA LYS A 333 17.04 3.27 -15.91
C LYS A 333 15.58 3.06 -15.51
N ASP A 334 15.37 2.28 -14.46
CA ASP A 334 14.06 1.99 -13.91
C ASP A 334 13.83 2.82 -12.67
N ASP A 335 12.75 3.60 -12.66
CA ASP A 335 12.22 4.29 -11.51
C ASP A 335 10.80 3.73 -11.24
N ALA A 336 10.28 3.91 -10.02
CA ALA A 336 8.99 3.35 -9.60
C ALA A 336 7.80 3.77 -10.50
N ALA A 337 7.86 4.99 -11.06
CA ALA A 337 6.79 5.57 -11.88
C ALA A 337 7.13 5.72 -13.37
N ARG A 338 8.40 5.47 -13.75
CA ARG A 338 8.90 5.73 -15.10
C ARG A 338 10.03 4.77 -15.45
N LYS A 339 10.00 4.27 -16.67
CA LYS A 339 11.12 3.54 -17.27
C LYS A 339 11.74 4.39 -18.36
N THR A 340 13.04 4.64 -18.30
CA THR A 340 13.76 5.46 -19.28
C THR A 340 14.81 4.64 -19.99
N LEU A 341 14.98 4.92 -21.29
CA LEU A 341 16.02 4.35 -22.12
C LEU A 341 16.74 5.48 -22.85
N GLU A 342 18.06 5.50 -22.76
CA GLU A 342 18.93 6.39 -23.53
C GLU A 342 19.75 5.57 -24.50
N GLN A 343 19.67 5.90 -25.80
CA GLN A 343 20.40 5.23 -26.84
C GLN A 343 21.13 6.28 -27.70
N VAL A 344 22.43 6.04 -27.96
CA VAL A 344 23.22 6.87 -28.87
C VAL A 344 23.16 6.28 -30.25
N ILE A 345 22.86 7.13 -31.24
CA ILE A 345 22.82 6.80 -32.64
C ILE A 345 23.69 7.79 -33.41
N ILE A 346 24.38 7.33 -34.48
CA ILE A 346 25.28 8.17 -35.28
C ILE A 346 24.88 8.05 -36.76
N PRO A 347 24.47 9.14 -37.44
CA PRO A 347 24.18 9.12 -38.86
C PRO A 347 25.48 8.89 -39.67
N THR A 348 25.42 7.95 -40.59
CA THR A 348 26.61 7.56 -41.43
C THR A 348 26.69 8.28 -42.74
N ASP A 349 25.61 8.94 -43.20
CA ASP A 349 25.53 9.60 -44.49
C ASP A 349 24.75 10.93 -44.36
N THR A 350 25.18 11.94 -45.11
CA THR A 350 24.53 13.25 -45.25
C THR A 350 23.15 13.18 -45.91
N LYS A 351 22.80 12.07 -46.56
CA LYS A 351 21.48 11.84 -47.17
C LYS A 351 20.37 11.54 -46.16
N ILE A 352 20.74 11.32 -44.91
CA ILE A 352 19.78 11.05 -43.85
C ILE A 352 19.13 12.37 -43.44
N THR A 353 17.82 12.49 -43.67
CA THR A 353 17.03 13.71 -43.41
C THR A 353 16.10 13.57 -42.23
N SER A 354 15.98 12.39 -41.63
CA SER A 354 15.13 12.17 -40.46
C SER A 354 15.61 10.97 -39.65
N VAL A 355 15.34 11.03 -38.33
CA VAL A 355 15.38 9.87 -37.44
C VAL A 355 14.04 9.17 -37.59
N PRO A 356 13.98 7.88 -37.97
CA PRO A 356 12.75 7.11 -38.07
C PRO A 356 11.95 7.09 -36.78
N PRO A 357 10.62 6.89 -36.84
CA PRO A 357 9.80 6.86 -35.64
C PRO A 357 10.13 5.64 -34.78
N VAL A 358 9.98 5.83 -33.48
CA VAL A 358 10.02 4.77 -32.49
C VAL A 358 8.59 4.31 -32.22
N ARG A 359 8.38 2.98 -32.25
CA ARG A 359 7.08 2.34 -32.01
C ARG A 359 7.11 1.54 -30.75
N PHE A 360 5.98 1.58 -30.02
CA PHE A 360 5.75 0.77 -28.83
C PHE A 360 4.33 0.23 -28.85
N SER A 361 4.20 -1.09 -28.87
CA SER A 361 2.92 -1.78 -28.91
C SER A 361 2.61 -2.41 -27.55
N TYR A 362 1.39 -2.21 -27.07
CA TYR A 362 0.90 -2.73 -25.82
C TYR A 362 -0.55 -3.17 -25.92
N PHE A 363 -1.00 -3.97 -24.97
CA PHE A 363 -2.40 -4.35 -24.85
C PHE A 363 -3.08 -3.42 -23.83
N ASP A 364 -4.05 -2.63 -24.29
CA ASP A 364 -4.86 -1.73 -23.46
C ASP A 364 -5.99 -2.54 -22.80
N THR A 365 -5.90 -2.74 -21.48
CA THR A 365 -6.84 -3.55 -20.70
C THR A 365 -8.22 -2.92 -20.57
N VAL A 366 -8.35 -1.60 -20.75
CA VAL A 366 -9.62 -0.88 -20.73
C VAL A 366 -10.32 -0.98 -22.07
N ALA A 367 -9.54 -0.85 -23.16
CA ALA A 367 -10.09 -1.01 -24.51
C ALA A 367 -10.28 -2.48 -24.92
N GLY A 368 -9.61 -3.42 -24.21
CA GLY A 368 -9.58 -4.84 -24.60
C GLY A 368 -8.89 -5.08 -25.95
N ALA A 369 -7.96 -4.23 -26.36
CA ALA A 369 -7.37 -4.24 -27.68
C ALA A 369 -5.88 -3.81 -27.66
N TYR A 370 -5.15 -4.23 -28.67
CA TYR A 370 -3.78 -3.77 -28.87
C TYR A 370 -3.74 -2.32 -29.36
N ARG A 371 -2.80 -1.56 -28.85
CA ARG A 371 -2.50 -0.20 -29.27
C ARG A 371 -1.03 -0.04 -29.55
N THR A 372 -0.70 0.81 -30.54
CA THR A 372 0.67 1.18 -30.87
C THR A 372 0.83 2.68 -30.73
N ILE A 373 1.80 3.09 -29.92
CA ILE A 373 2.26 4.47 -29.83
C ILE A 373 3.42 4.64 -30.79
N GLU A 374 3.37 5.68 -31.61
CA GLU A 374 4.43 6.06 -32.53
C GLU A 374 4.89 7.48 -32.23
N ARG A 375 6.21 7.70 -32.12
CA ARG A 375 6.83 8.99 -31.85
C ARG A 375 7.90 9.28 -32.87
N GLY A 376 7.80 10.40 -33.55
CA GLY A 376 8.61 10.80 -34.70
C GLY A 376 7.80 10.72 -36.00
N PRO A 377 8.44 10.75 -37.21
CA PRO A 377 9.89 10.92 -37.40
C PRO A 377 10.39 12.28 -36.92
N PHE A 378 11.70 12.36 -36.57
CA PHE A 378 12.31 13.64 -36.18
C PHE A 378 13.14 14.15 -37.37
N ALA A 379 12.86 15.34 -37.85
CA ALA A 379 13.62 15.96 -38.94
C ALA A 379 15.08 16.18 -38.51
N LEU A 380 16.03 15.76 -39.34
CA LEU A 380 17.47 15.77 -39.07
C LEU A 380 18.20 16.51 -40.16
N GLU A 381 19.07 17.43 -39.79
CA GLU A 381 20.00 18.09 -40.70
C GLU A 381 21.41 17.52 -40.50
N VAL A 382 21.92 16.76 -41.53
CA VAL A 382 23.22 16.16 -41.46
C VAL A 382 24.17 16.88 -42.45
N ALA A 383 25.10 17.64 -41.90
CA ALA A 383 26.14 18.32 -42.70
C ALA A 383 27.29 17.37 -43.03
N ALA A 384 28.03 17.69 -44.09
CA ALA A 384 29.27 16.99 -44.39
C ALA A 384 30.30 17.19 -43.26
N PRO A 385 31.13 16.18 -42.97
CA PRO A 385 32.23 16.34 -42.04
C PRO A 385 33.18 17.44 -42.54
N ALA A 386 33.77 18.23 -41.63
CA ALA A 386 34.74 19.24 -41.99
C ALA A 386 35.90 18.56 -42.72
N SER A 387 36.27 19.08 -43.94
CA SER A 387 37.34 18.52 -44.74
C SER A 387 38.64 18.47 -43.93
N GLY A 388 39.10 17.30 -43.51
CA GLY A 388 40.36 17.10 -42.79
C GLY A 388 40.26 16.25 -41.50
N GLU A 389 39.08 15.95 -41.03
CA GLU A 389 38.94 14.99 -39.94
C GLU A 389 38.68 13.60 -40.52
N GLU A 390 39.76 12.81 -40.69
CA GLU A 390 39.64 11.36 -40.83
C GLU A 390 38.78 10.86 -39.64
N PHE A 391 37.87 9.92 -39.96
CA PHE A 391 37.10 9.19 -38.97
C PHE A 391 38.03 8.54 -37.94
N GLN A 392 38.54 9.30 -37.00
CA GLN A 392 38.98 8.69 -35.77
C GLN A 392 37.68 8.26 -35.06
N ALA A 393 37.44 6.95 -35.12
CA ALA A 393 36.50 6.33 -34.18
C ALA A 393 36.94 6.82 -32.81
N VAL A 394 36.26 7.84 -32.29
CA VAL A 394 36.34 8.17 -30.89
C VAL A 394 35.77 6.94 -30.23
N GLY A 395 36.67 6.01 -29.91
CA GLY A 395 36.36 4.97 -28.95
C GLY A 395 35.87 5.73 -27.73
N PHE A 396 34.57 5.79 -27.53
CA PHE A 396 34.08 5.87 -26.21
C PHE A 396 34.61 4.60 -25.54
N SER A 397 35.85 4.72 -25.05
CA SER A 397 36.31 3.88 -23.97
C SER A 397 35.13 3.91 -23.01
N GLN A 398 34.43 2.79 -22.88
CA GLN A 398 33.77 2.56 -21.61
C GLN A 398 34.69 3.23 -20.59
N PRO A 399 34.20 3.93 -19.61
CA PRO A 399 34.94 4.05 -18.39
C PRO A 399 35.08 2.59 -17.89
N SER A 400 35.98 1.84 -18.54
CA SER A 400 36.74 0.87 -17.85
C SER A 400 37.24 1.68 -16.66
N PHE A 401 36.75 1.39 -15.51
CA PHE A 401 37.50 1.51 -14.28
C PHE A 401 38.70 0.54 -14.39
N VAL A 402 39.49 0.71 -15.44
CA VAL A 402 40.90 0.45 -15.32
C VAL A 402 41.35 1.61 -14.46
N SER A 403 41.28 1.43 -13.17
CA SER A 403 42.18 2.10 -12.26
C SER A 403 43.51 2.15 -12.98
N ALA A 404 43.89 3.35 -13.49
CA ALA A 404 45.29 3.61 -13.70
C ALA A 404 45.94 3.10 -12.39
N PRO A 405 47.00 2.29 -12.46
CA PRO A 405 47.68 1.94 -11.24
C PRO A 405 48.07 3.28 -10.64
N GLU A 406 47.32 3.75 -9.66
CA GLU A 406 47.81 4.73 -8.72
C GLU A 406 49.08 4.06 -8.21
N THR A 407 50.21 4.63 -8.49
CA THR A 407 51.46 4.37 -7.80
C THR A 407 51.17 4.82 -6.35
N LEU A 408 50.47 3.94 -5.62
CA LEU A 408 50.36 4.01 -4.18
C LEU A 408 51.80 4.04 -3.67
N GLY A 409 52.13 5.16 -3.06
CA GLY A 409 53.42 5.38 -2.45
C GLY A 409 53.83 4.18 -1.61
N ARG A 410 55.12 4.00 -1.47
CA ARG A 410 55.85 2.89 -0.88
C ARG A 410 55.49 2.44 0.54
N ASP A 411 54.27 2.66 1.03
CA ASP A 411 53.88 2.41 2.43
C ASP A 411 52.69 1.46 2.60
N ILE A 412 52.49 0.49 1.72
CA ILE A 412 51.61 -0.65 2.05
C ILE A 412 52.52 -1.83 2.38
N VAL A 413 52.92 -1.89 3.64
CA VAL A 413 53.49 -3.07 4.26
C VAL A 413 52.40 -4.15 4.32
N PHE A 414 52.71 -5.27 3.69
CA PHE A 414 51.96 -6.53 3.64
C PHE A 414 51.03 -6.78 4.81
N ILE A 415 49.74 -6.99 4.50
CA ILE A 415 48.80 -7.71 5.37
C ILE A 415 49.32 -9.16 5.40
N LYS A 416 49.82 -9.63 6.53
CA LYS A 416 50.17 -11.04 6.76
C LYS A 416 48.89 -11.86 6.71
N ASP A 417 48.84 -12.83 5.84
CA ASP A 417 47.77 -13.83 5.70
C ASP A 417 47.64 -14.78 6.89
N ASN A 418 48.40 -14.56 7.95
CA ASN A 418 48.35 -15.41 9.13
C ASN A 418 48.42 -14.53 10.38
N PRO A 419 47.33 -14.34 11.15
CA PRO A 419 47.39 -13.68 12.43
C PRO A 419 48.14 -14.57 13.39
N GLY A 420 49.38 -14.18 13.71
CA GLY A 420 50.17 -14.82 14.74
C GLY A 420 49.38 -14.91 16.05
N ARG A 421 49.69 -15.92 16.86
CA ARG A 421 49.10 -16.23 18.17
C ARG A 421 48.88 -14.96 19.00
N LEU A 422 47.61 -14.69 19.31
CA LEU A 422 47.23 -13.63 20.26
C LEU A 422 47.63 -14.09 21.66
N GLU A 423 48.67 -13.52 22.24
CA GLU A 423 48.98 -13.64 23.67
C GLU A 423 47.99 -12.82 24.47
N ARG A 424 47.27 -13.48 25.39
CA ARG A 424 46.45 -12.80 26.39
C ARG A 424 47.37 -12.07 27.35
N SER A 425 47.36 -10.74 27.34
CA SER A 425 47.91 -9.91 28.38
C SER A 425 47.12 -10.11 29.68
N SER A 426 47.67 -10.82 30.63
CA SER A 426 47.15 -10.92 31.99
C SER A 426 47.41 -9.57 32.68
N GLY A 427 46.35 -8.78 32.84
CA GLY A 427 46.36 -7.60 33.68
C GLY A 427 46.61 -7.99 35.13
N ARG A 428 47.76 -7.59 35.65
CA ARG A 428 48.17 -7.74 37.04
C ARG A 428 47.42 -6.73 37.88
N GLY A 429 46.59 -7.21 38.80
CA GLY A 429 45.96 -6.38 39.81
C GLY A 429 46.97 -5.70 40.68
N MET A 430 46.74 -4.44 40.99
CA MET A 430 47.43 -3.71 42.03
C MET A 430 46.48 -3.55 43.20
N HIS A 431 46.66 -4.41 44.22
CA HIS A 431 46.29 -4.10 45.60
C HIS A 431 47.39 -3.20 46.15
N ASP A 432 47.01 -2.19 46.85
CA ASP A 432 47.45 -1.69 48.19
C ASP A 432 47.37 -0.16 48.28
N MET A 433 46.60 0.21 49.24
CA MET A 433 46.48 1.27 50.25
C MET A 433 45.19 2.06 50.15
#